data_7ed815b16796be1493609da52f847f88
#
_entry.id   7ed815b16796be1493609da52f847f88
#
_cell.length_a   1.000
_cell.length_b   1.000
_cell.length_c   1.000
_cell.angle_alpha   90.00
_cell.angle_beta   90.00
_cell.angle_gamma   90.00
#
_symmetry.space_group_name_H-M   'P 1'
#
loop_
_entity.id
_entity.type
_entity.pdbx_description
1 polymer ?
#
loop_
_entity_poly.entity_id
_entity_poly.type
_entity_poly.pdbx_seq_one_letter_code
_entity_poly.pdbx_strand_id
1 'polypeptide(L)'
;SFTAVRRLFGLLLTSLAAWYLGYFVAAHVPQTTVSVAVLEEIGKKPVLKAPAPKRQKCDHWSPCPPGNFAYRILSGGGKQRMAKICFEDEHCVPDSTDHSGEMMDFIRNTPEGTLLLMATYDDGSTKLKNDVKNLVEELGSKEIKNIKFRSSWVFIAAKGFKLPDDIQKEKINHSDQKKNRYNGWPAEIQIEGCIPRYLI
;
A
#
# COMPACT_ATOMS: atom_id res chain seq x y z
N SER A 1 -0.99 -57.67 -48.37
CA SER A 1 -2.17 -56.86 -48.21
C SER A 1 -3.03 -57.18 -46.97
N PHE A 2 -2.71 -58.21 -46.20
CA PHE A 2 -3.42 -58.59 -44.95
C PHE A 2 -3.24 -57.48 -43.85
N THR A 3 -2.13 -56.82 -43.85
CA THR A 3 -1.83 -55.68 -42.92
C THR A 3 -2.67 -54.45 -43.19
N ALA A 4 -3.02 -54.14 -44.43
CA ALA A 4 -3.87 -53.02 -44.79
C ALA A 4 -5.32 -53.22 -44.33
N VAL A 5 -5.86 -54.45 -44.52
CA VAL A 5 -7.19 -54.81 -44.06
C VAL A 5 -7.30 -54.73 -42.54
N ARG A 6 -6.28 -55.18 -41.82
CA ARG A 6 -6.23 -55.13 -40.33
C ARG A 6 -6.20 -53.71 -39.81
N ARG A 7 -5.46 -52.78 -40.48
CA ARG A 7 -5.44 -51.36 -40.16
C ARG A 7 -6.80 -50.69 -40.43
N LEU A 8 -7.42 -51.01 -41.55
CA LEU A 8 -8.72 -50.47 -41.91
C LEU A 8 -9.79 -50.91 -40.90
N PHE A 9 -9.77 -52.19 -40.50
CA PHE A 9 -10.68 -52.70 -39.48
C PHE A 9 -10.46 -52.07 -38.12
N GLY A 10 -9.22 -51.81 -37.73
CA GLY A 10 -8.88 -51.07 -36.51
C GLY A 10 -9.41 -49.63 -36.51
N LEU A 11 -9.27 -48.91 -37.63
CA LEU A 11 -9.80 -47.56 -37.78
C LEU A 11 -11.33 -47.51 -37.73
N LEU A 12 -12.01 -48.48 -38.33
CA LEU A 12 -13.47 -48.59 -38.27
C LEU A 12 -13.96 -48.84 -36.84
N LEU A 13 -13.31 -49.72 -36.11
CA LEU A 13 -13.68 -50.02 -34.72
C LEU A 13 -13.46 -48.81 -33.80
N THR A 14 -12.34 -48.10 -33.95
CA THR A 14 -12.08 -46.89 -33.15
C THR A 14 -13.04 -45.75 -33.46
N SER A 15 -13.42 -45.60 -34.74
CA SER A 15 -14.41 -44.64 -35.18
C SER A 15 -15.79 -44.90 -34.62
N LEU A 16 -16.23 -46.19 -34.65
CA LEU A 16 -17.49 -46.61 -34.09
C LEU A 16 -17.53 -46.46 -32.56
N ALA A 17 -16.41 -46.78 -31.87
CA ALA A 17 -16.31 -46.62 -30.43
C ALA A 17 -16.37 -45.11 -30.04
N ALA A 18 -15.69 -44.25 -30.77
CA ALA A 18 -15.73 -42.78 -30.54
C ALA A 18 -17.14 -42.23 -30.79
N TRP A 19 -17.81 -42.69 -31.86
CA TRP A 19 -19.19 -42.28 -32.15
C TRP A 19 -20.17 -42.75 -31.07
N TYR A 20 -20.04 -43.99 -30.61
CA TYR A 20 -20.89 -44.54 -29.56
C TYR A 20 -20.66 -43.82 -28.22
N LEU A 21 -19.41 -43.52 -27.89
CA LEU A 21 -19.07 -42.74 -26.69
C LEU A 21 -19.67 -41.35 -26.75
N GLY A 22 -19.57 -40.67 -27.89
CA GLY A 22 -20.19 -39.37 -28.13
C GLY A 22 -21.71 -39.40 -27.97
N TYR A 23 -22.35 -40.40 -28.53
CA TYR A 23 -23.78 -40.61 -28.39
C TYR A 23 -24.19 -40.87 -26.94
N PHE A 24 -23.43 -41.72 -26.23
CA PHE A 24 -23.68 -42.04 -24.83
C PHE A 24 -23.56 -40.78 -23.95
N VAL A 25 -22.52 -39.99 -24.15
CA VAL A 25 -22.32 -38.70 -23.44
C VAL A 25 -23.47 -37.75 -23.76
N ALA A 26 -23.86 -37.63 -25.03
CA ALA A 26 -24.95 -36.75 -25.41
C ALA A 26 -26.30 -37.16 -24.82
N ALA A 27 -26.53 -38.47 -24.67
CA ALA A 27 -27.77 -39.00 -24.11
C ALA A 27 -27.86 -38.93 -22.59
N HIS A 28 -26.73 -38.98 -21.87
CA HIS A 28 -26.69 -39.06 -20.41
C HIS A 28 -26.24 -37.73 -19.72
N VAL A 29 -25.60 -36.80 -20.46
CA VAL A 29 -25.38 -35.47 -19.94
C VAL A 29 -26.70 -34.70 -20.02
N PRO A 30 -27.30 -34.31 -18.90
CA PRO A 30 -28.50 -33.49 -18.93
C PRO A 30 -28.21 -32.26 -19.79
N GLN A 31 -28.92 -32.13 -20.88
CA GLN A 31 -28.89 -30.92 -21.70
C GLN A 31 -29.50 -29.79 -20.89
N THR A 32 -28.74 -29.28 -19.96
CA THR A 32 -28.96 -27.90 -19.54
C THR A 32 -28.68 -27.08 -20.79
N THR A 33 -29.73 -26.87 -21.58
CA THR A 33 -29.69 -25.92 -22.68
C THR A 33 -29.29 -24.59 -22.07
N VAL A 34 -27.99 -24.31 -22.13
CA VAL A 34 -27.53 -22.92 -21.96
C VAL A 34 -28.08 -22.21 -23.22
N SER A 35 -29.37 -21.89 -23.16
CA SER A 35 -29.99 -21.12 -24.23
C SER A 35 -29.28 -19.77 -24.29
N VAL A 36 -29.12 -19.20 -25.48
CA VAL A 36 -28.58 -17.84 -25.67
C VAL A 36 -29.31 -16.84 -24.76
N ALA A 37 -30.58 -17.10 -24.44
CA ALA A 37 -31.38 -16.31 -23.49
C ALA A 37 -30.77 -16.34 -22.06
N VAL A 38 -30.23 -17.48 -21.60
CA VAL A 38 -29.56 -17.55 -20.27
C VAL A 38 -28.24 -16.76 -20.27
N LEU A 39 -27.52 -16.76 -21.38
CA LEU A 39 -26.30 -15.94 -21.54
C LEU A 39 -26.63 -14.44 -21.60
N GLU A 40 -27.72 -14.04 -22.25
CA GLU A 40 -28.22 -12.66 -22.22
C GLU A 40 -28.70 -12.21 -20.85
N GLU A 41 -29.30 -13.11 -20.07
CA GLU A 41 -29.70 -12.80 -18.69
C GLU A 41 -28.51 -12.67 -17.72
N ILE A 42 -27.41 -13.39 -17.94
CA ILE A 42 -26.18 -13.21 -17.15
C ILE A 42 -25.64 -11.80 -17.30
N GLY A 43 -25.73 -11.19 -18.48
CA GLY A 43 -25.36 -9.80 -18.71
C GLY A 43 -26.37 -8.77 -18.15
N LYS A 44 -27.61 -9.18 -17.90
CA LYS A 44 -28.72 -8.29 -17.41
C LYS A 44 -28.98 -8.41 -15.90
N LYS A 45 -28.46 -9.43 -15.22
CA LYS A 45 -28.57 -9.49 -13.77
C LYS A 45 -27.87 -8.25 -13.18
N PRO A 46 -28.58 -7.42 -12.41
CA PRO A 46 -27.93 -6.30 -11.74
C PRO A 46 -26.84 -6.91 -10.88
N VAL A 47 -25.58 -6.61 -11.24
CA VAL A 47 -24.47 -6.86 -10.33
C VAL A 47 -24.85 -6.09 -9.07
N LEU A 48 -25.24 -6.80 -8.03
CA LEU A 48 -25.41 -6.24 -6.69
C LEU A 48 -24.03 -5.64 -6.37
N LYS A 49 -23.84 -4.36 -6.71
CA LYS A 49 -22.69 -3.60 -6.25
C LYS A 49 -22.81 -3.62 -4.73
N ALA A 50 -21.97 -4.43 -4.10
CA ALA A 50 -21.80 -4.28 -2.65
C ALA A 50 -21.64 -2.79 -2.37
N PRO A 51 -22.33 -2.23 -1.37
CA PRO A 51 -22.13 -0.84 -1.02
C PRO A 51 -20.65 -0.60 -0.89
N ALA A 52 -20.14 0.41 -1.62
CA ALA A 52 -18.72 0.73 -1.58
C ALA A 52 -18.31 0.87 -0.11
N PRO A 53 -17.26 0.18 0.34
CA PRO A 53 -16.84 0.27 1.73
C PRO A 53 -16.63 1.75 2.05
N LYS A 54 -17.25 2.23 3.14
CA LYS A 54 -17.13 3.61 3.55
C LYS A 54 -15.66 3.93 3.77
N ARG A 55 -15.11 4.87 3.00
CA ARG A 55 -13.73 5.31 3.11
C ARG A 55 -13.47 5.77 4.55
N GLN A 56 -12.42 5.22 5.16
CA GLN A 56 -11.98 5.64 6.49
C GLN A 56 -11.07 6.88 6.36
N LYS A 57 -10.99 7.68 7.44
CA LYS A 57 -10.10 8.84 7.49
C LYS A 57 -8.66 8.42 7.23
N CYS A 58 -7.96 9.22 6.45
CA CYS A 58 -6.60 8.97 5.98
C CYS A 58 -6.39 7.59 5.31
N ASP A 59 -7.46 7.03 4.71
CA ASP A 59 -7.48 5.70 4.09
C ASP A 59 -6.99 4.59 5.03
N HIS A 60 -7.27 4.71 6.33
CA HIS A 60 -6.99 3.66 7.29
C HIS A 60 -7.73 2.37 6.94
N TRP A 61 -7.11 1.23 7.25
CA TRP A 61 -7.77 -0.07 7.12
C TRP A 61 -8.94 -0.20 8.09
N SER A 62 -8.77 0.27 9.32
CA SER A 62 -9.79 0.28 10.36
C SER A 62 -10.05 1.69 10.85
N PRO A 63 -11.29 2.06 11.18
CA PRO A 63 -11.59 3.38 11.69
C PRO A 63 -10.93 3.61 13.05
N CYS A 64 -10.50 4.85 13.30
CA CYS A 64 -10.08 5.23 14.63
C CYS A 64 -11.26 5.20 15.62
N PRO A 65 -11.01 4.82 16.89
CA PRO A 65 -12.02 4.92 17.94
C PRO A 65 -12.56 6.36 18.05
N PRO A 66 -13.83 6.54 18.46
CA PRO A 66 -14.38 7.87 18.71
C PRO A 66 -13.49 8.68 19.67
N GLY A 67 -13.32 9.95 19.40
CA GLY A 67 -12.47 10.83 20.22
C GLY A 67 -10.98 10.74 19.91
N ASN A 68 -10.58 10.09 18.82
CA ASN A 68 -9.20 10.07 18.36
C ASN A 68 -9.06 10.77 17.01
N PHE A 69 -7.88 11.35 16.78
CA PHE A 69 -7.45 11.85 15.48
C PHE A 69 -6.78 10.73 14.68
N ALA A 70 -7.14 10.62 13.40
CA ALA A 70 -6.48 9.70 12.46
C ALA A 70 -5.27 10.39 11.80
N TYR A 71 -4.14 9.70 11.75
CA TYR A 71 -2.97 10.17 10.99
C TYR A 71 -2.36 9.07 10.14
N ARG A 72 -1.73 9.46 9.05
CA ARG A 72 -0.95 8.58 8.18
C ARG A 72 0.22 9.36 7.60
N ILE A 73 1.41 8.81 7.71
CA ILE A 73 2.64 9.36 7.16
C ILE A 73 3.25 8.34 6.23
N LEU A 74 3.46 8.70 4.98
CA LEU A 74 4.07 7.88 3.94
C LEU A 74 5.32 8.58 3.41
N SER A 75 6.46 7.91 3.42
CA SER A 75 7.68 8.44 2.80
C SER A 75 7.57 8.50 1.28
N GLY A 76 8.37 9.33 0.65
CA GLY A 76 8.53 9.30 -0.79
C GLY A 76 9.19 8.00 -1.28
N GLY A 77 8.93 7.65 -2.53
CA GLY A 77 9.46 6.44 -3.19
C GLY A 77 10.29 6.77 -4.43
N GLY A 78 11.25 7.68 -4.31
CA GLY A 78 12.08 8.15 -5.42
C GLY A 78 11.65 9.52 -5.94
N LYS A 79 12.32 10.02 -6.96
CA LYS A 79 12.13 11.39 -7.47
C LYS A 79 10.71 11.74 -7.94
N GLN A 80 9.90 10.75 -8.27
CA GLN A 80 8.55 10.96 -8.83
C GLN A 80 7.43 10.70 -7.84
N ARG A 81 7.74 10.13 -6.66
CA ARG A 81 6.75 9.79 -5.64
C ARG A 81 7.02 10.60 -4.39
N MET A 82 6.29 11.68 -4.26
CA MET A 82 6.38 12.57 -3.11
C MET A 82 5.90 11.88 -1.83
N ALA A 83 6.47 12.29 -0.70
CA ALA A 83 5.94 11.94 0.61
C ALA A 83 4.49 12.44 0.75
N LYS A 84 3.69 11.73 1.54
CA LYS A 84 2.30 12.11 1.80
C LYS A 84 2.05 12.07 3.29
N ILE A 85 1.49 13.16 3.80
CA ILE A 85 1.07 13.28 5.19
C ILE A 85 -0.43 13.54 5.20
N CYS A 86 -1.17 12.72 5.93
CA CYS A 86 -2.59 12.92 6.18
C CYS A 86 -2.85 13.05 7.67
N PHE A 87 -3.62 14.03 8.05
CA PHE A 87 -4.15 14.22 9.40
C PHE A 87 -5.63 14.58 9.30
N GLU A 88 -6.51 13.76 9.85
CA GLU A 88 -7.98 13.95 9.85
C GLU A 88 -8.59 14.17 8.44
N ASP A 89 -8.06 13.49 7.41
CA ASP A 89 -8.38 13.65 5.98
C ASP A 89 -7.84 14.93 5.31
N GLU A 90 -7.12 15.79 6.01
CA GLU A 90 -6.35 16.86 5.40
C GLU A 90 -5.01 16.28 4.89
N HIS A 91 -4.74 16.52 3.61
CA HIS A 91 -3.53 16.05 2.95
C HIS A 91 -2.55 17.21 2.79
N CYS A 92 -1.41 17.09 3.43
CA CYS A 92 -0.27 17.97 3.21
C CYS A 92 0.71 17.29 2.25
N VAL A 93 1.05 17.97 1.16
CA VAL A 93 2.14 17.60 0.26
C VAL A 93 3.34 18.44 0.67
N PRO A 94 4.43 17.84 1.14
CA PRO A 94 5.62 18.61 1.50
C PRO A 94 6.19 19.31 0.26
N ASP A 95 6.62 20.57 0.42
CA ASP A 95 7.35 21.27 -0.63
C ASP A 95 8.76 20.64 -0.78
N SER A 96 9.23 20.54 -2.03
CA SER A 96 10.42 19.76 -2.39
C SER A 96 11.74 20.53 -2.33
N THR A 97 11.76 21.73 -1.79
CA THR A 97 12.95 22.59 -1.72
C THR A 97 13.81 22.34 -0.48
N ASP A 98 15.11 22.71 -0.56
CA ASP A 98 16.08 22.52 0.52
C ASP A 98 15.91 23.59 1.62
N HIS A 99 15.19 23.24 2.68
CA HIS A 99 14.80 24.13 3.75
C HIS A 99 15.30 23.71 5.14
N SER A 100 16.53 23.19 5.26
CA SER A 100 17.06 22.76 6.58
C SER A 100 17.04 23.88 7.64
N GLY A 101 17.30 25.13 7.24
CA GLY A 101 17.17 26.28 8.11
C GLY A 101 15.74 26.57 8.51
N GLU A 102 14.85 26.57 7.55
CA GLU A 102 13.42 26.80 7.74
C GLU A 102 12.77 25.67 8.57
N MET A 103 13.23 24.43 8.41
CA MET A 103 12.78 23.31 9.24
C MET A 103 13.14 23.52 10.72
N MET A 104 14.35 24.01 11.01
CA MET A 104 14.74 24.35 12.39
C MET A 104 13.86 25.44 12.97
N ASP A 105 13.68 26.52 12.22
CA ASP A 105 12.87 27.65 12.64
C ASP A 105 11.40 27.24 12.82
N PHE A 106 10.88 26.41 11.92
CA PHE A 106 9.55 25.84 12.03
C PHE A 106 9.39 25.02 13.33
N ILE A 107 10.31 24.08 13.61
CA ILE A 107 10.26 23.25 14.82
C ILE A 107 10.36 24.10 16.09
N ARG A 108 11.27 25.09 16.12
CA ARG A 108 11.47 25.95 17.28
C ARG A 108 10.28 26.88 17.55
N ASN A 109 9.71 27.43 16.50
CA ASN A 109 8.59 28.39 16.60
C ASN A 109 7.23 27.68 16.75
N THR A 110 7.14 26.37 16.50
CA THR A 110 5.92 25.62 16.72
C THR A 110 5.55 25.64 18.21
N PRO A 111 4.31 26.00 18.57
CA PRO A 111 3.89 26.06 19.97
C PRO A 111 3.86 24.68 20.64
N GLU A 112 3.95 24.68 21.97
CA GLU A 112 3.69 23.49 22.79
C GLU A 112 2.25 22.99 22.55
N GLY A 113 2.04 21.67 22.69
CA GLY A 113 0.75 21.04 22.37
C GLY A 113 0.59 20.65 20.89
N THR A 114 1.62 20.85 20.05
CA THR A 114 1.53 20.58 18.61
C THR A 114 2.11 19.21 18.25
N LEU A 115 1.47 18.54 17.29
CA LEU A 115 2.01 17.36 16.61
C LEU A 115 2.87 17.76 15.42
N LEU A 116 4.03 17.14 15.32
CA LEU A 116 4.95 17.29 14.20
C LEU A 116 5.01 15.96 13.43
N LEU A 117 4.59 15.99 12.17
CA LEU A 117 4.60 14.84 11.28
C LEU A 117 5.67 15.07 10.20
N MET A 118 6.59 14.13 10.09
CA MET A 118 7.76 14.27 9.22
C MET A 118 7.93 13.07 8.33
N ALA A 119 8.33 13.30 7.08
CA ALA A 119 8.63 12.25 6.11
C ALA A 119 9.75 12.67 5.18
N THR A 120 10.61 11.74 4.80
CA THR A 120 11.61 11.99 3.76
C THR A 120 11.04 11.84 2.36
N TYR A 121 11.59 12.63 1.46
CA TYR A 121 11.38 12.55 0.03
C TYR A 121 12.74 12.58 -0.67
N ASP A 122 12.97 11.71 -1.63
CA ASP A 122 14.22 11.49 -2.36
C ASP A 122 15.41 11.25 -1.40
N ASP A 123 16.17 12.27 -1.03
CA ASP A 123 17.31 12.18 -0.12
C ASP A 123 17.18 13.16 1.05
N GLY A 124 16.78 12.64 2.19
CA GLY A 124 16.71 13.39 3.45
C GLY A 124 18.04 13.49 4.21
N SER A 125 19.15 12.96 3.68
CA SER A 125 20.41 12.89 4.44
C SER A 125 21.45 13.90 4.04
N THR A 126 21.65 14.12 2.73
CA THR A 126 22.81 14.88 2.21
C THR A 126 22.81 16.34 2.63
N LYS A 127 21.64 16.95 2.70
CA LYS A 127 21.50 18.37 3.04
C LYS A 127 21.04 18.62 4.46
N LEU A 128 20.62 17.58 5.20
CA LEU A 128 20.14 17.73 6.57
C LEU A 128 21.31 17.98 7.53
N LYS A 129 21.41 19.20 8.04
CA LYS A 129 22.47 19.62 8.96
C LYS A 129 22.37 18.90 10.30
N ASN A 130 23.53 18.77 10.99
CA ASN A 130 23.60 18.10 12.29
C ASN A 130 22.74 18.78 13.36
N ASP A 131 22.63 20.09 13.30
CA ASP A 131 21.80 20.86 14.26
C ASP A 131 20.31 20.45 14.16
N VAL A 132 19.82 20.25 12.93
CA VAL A 132 18.44 19.75 12.72
C VAL A 132 18.29 18.32 13.23
N LYS A 133 19.30 17.46 12.99
CA LYS A 133 19.28 16.09 13.50
C LYS A 133 19.24 16.05 15.02
N ASN A 134 20.01 16.90 15.68
CA ASN A 134 19.99 17.00 17.14
C ASN A 134 18.62 17.46 17.64
N LEU A 135 18.03 18.48 17.01
CA LEU A 135 16.71 18.96 17.38
C LEU A 135 15.61 17.91 17.21
N VAL A 136 15.67 17.11 16.13
CA VAL A 136 14.70 16.03 15.90
C VAL A 136 14.95 14.86 16.87
N GLU A 137 16.20 14.60 17.26
CA GLU A 137 16.51 13.63 18.33
C GLU A 137 15.95 14.09 19.68
N GLU A 138 16.04 15.38 20.03
CA GLU A 138 15.43 15.96 21.23
C GLU A 138 13.90 15.78 21.26
N LEU A 139 13.25 15.77 20.08
CA LEU A 139 11.84 15.44 19.92
C LEU A 139 11.53 13.93 20.09
N GLY A 140 12.56 13.10 20.28
CA GLY A 140 12.43 11.66 20.55
C GLY A 140 12.70 10.73 19.37
N SER A 141 13.23 11.21 18.27
CA SER A 141 13.68 10.35 17.18
C SER A 141 14.91 9.56 17.58
N LYS A 142 14.91 8.25 17.27
CA LYS A 142 16.06 7.35 17.49
C LYS A 142 16.88 7.13 16.21
N GLU A 143 16.27 7.36 15.06
CA GLU A 143 16.81 7.00 13.77
C GLU A 143 17.29 8.19 12.93
N ILE A 144 16.99 9.43 13.30
CA ILE A 144 17.35 10.61 12.51
C ILE A 144 18.86 10.71 12.25
N LYS A 145 19.70 10.32 13.22
CA LYS A 145 21.16 10.30 13.05
C LYS A 145 21.65 9.15 12.18
N ASN A 146 20.84 8.10 12.02
CA ASN A 146 21.15 6.92 11.22
C ASN A 146 20.69 7.06 9.76
N ILE A 147 20.03 8.16 9.40
CA ILE A 147 19.62 8.44 8.02
C ILE A 147 20.84 8.44 7.10
N LYS A 148 20.75 7.64 6.02
CA LYS A 148 21.74 7.55 4.95
C LYS A 148 21.17 8.08 3.64
N PHE A 149 22.04 8.24 2.65
CA PHE A 149 21.63 8.65 1.30
C PHE A 149 20.41 7.82 0.82
N ARG A 150 19.34 8.50 0.44
CA ARG A 150 18.09 7.91 -0.03
C ARG A 150 17.40 6.96 0.96
N SER A 151 17.61 7.10 2.27
CA SER A 151 16.80 6.38 3.24
C SER A 151 15.37 6.89 3.26
N SER A 152 14.40 5.97 3.24
CA SER A 152 13.01 6.30 3.57
C SER A 152 12.89 6.41 5.09
N TRP A 153 12.35 7.52 5.58
CA TRP A 153 12.14 7.76 7.01
C TRP A 153 10.84 8.51 7.23
N VAL A 154 10.12 8.11 8.26
CA VAL A 154 8.89 8.77 8.72
C VAL A 154 8.90 8.84 10.24
N PHE A 155 8.41 9.96 10.78
CA PHE A 155 8.42 10.23 12.21
C PHE A 155 7.24 11.09 12.62
N ILE A 156 6.70 10.81 13.81
CA ILE A 156 5.72 11.65 14.48
C ILE A 156 6.23 12.01 15.87
N ALA A 157 6.21 13.28 16.20
CA ALA A 157 6.57 13.82 17.50
C ALA A 157 5.45 14.68 18.07
N ALA A 158 5.48 14.83 19.37
CA ALA A 158 4.65 15.76 20.10
C ALA A 158 5.55 16.78 20.81
N LYS A 159 5.27 18.07 20.61
CA LYS A 159 5.98 19.13 21.31
C LYS A 159 5.23 19.47 22.60
N GLY A 160 5.91 19.28 23.75
CA GLY A 160 5.34 19.62 25.06
C GLY A 160 4.44 18.57 25.70
N PHE A 161 4.20 17.44 25.04
CA PHE A 161 3.47 16.34 25.65
C PHE A 161 4.00 14.96 25.18
N LYS A 162 3.61 13.89 25.87
CA LYS A 162 4.05 12.53 25.55
C LYS A 162 2.98 11.82 24.73
N LEU A 163 3.36 11.32 23.54
CA LEU A 163 2.52 10.40 22.78
C LEU A 163 2.42 9.04 23.50
N PRO A 164 1.28 8.34 23.40
CA PRO A 164 1.11 6.99 23.90
C PRO A 164 2.22 6.04 23.47
N ASP A 165 2.56 5.08 24.31
CA ASP A 165 3.68 4.18 24.05
C ASP A 165 3.33 3.08 23.02
N ASP A 166 2.05 2.82 22.80
CA ASP A 166 1.50 1.88 21.82
C ASP A 166 1.49 2.43 20.38
N ILE A 167 1.73 3.73 20.21
CA ILE A 167 1.83 4.36 18.88
C ILE A 167 3.23 4.12 18.30
N GLN A 168 3.29 3.60 17.07
CA GLN A 168 4.54 3.55 16.31
C GLN A 168 4.96 4.96 15.90
N LYS A 169 5.98 5.52 16.54
CA LYS A 169 6.40 6.91 16.36
C LYS A 169 7.37 7.11 15.20
N GLU A 170 8.12 6.07 14.84
CA GLU A 170 9.19 6.18 13.87
C GLU A 170 9.39 4.90 13.08
N LYS A 171 9.81 5.05 11.83
CA LYS A 171 10.23 3.94 10.98
C LYS A 171 11.28 4.42 9.99
N ILE A 172 12.26 3.56 9.69
CA ILE A 172 13.31 3.82 8.72
C ILE A 172 13.56 2.60 7.84
N ASN A 173 13.90 2.85 6.57
CA ASN A 173 14.37 1.82 5.64
C ASN A 173 15.52 2.39 4.80
N HIS A 174 16.68 1.74 4.85
CA HIS A 174 17.87 2.24 4.19
C HIS A 174 17.95 1.84 2.72
N SER A 175 18.55 2.71 1.91
CA SER A 175 18.96 2.39 0.56
C SER A 175 20.04 1.30 0.58
N ASP A 176 19.83 0.23 -0.19
CA ASP A 176 20.77 -0.88 -0.32
C ASP A 176 20.67 -1.45 -1.75
N GLN A 177 21.74 -1.30 -2.52
CA GLN A 177 21.79 -1.75 -3.92
C GLN A 177 21.64 -3.25 -4.09
N LYS A 178 21.98 -4.05 -3.06
CA LYS A 178 21.87 -5.51 -3.11
C LYS A 178 20.50 -6.03 -2.70
N LYS A 179 19.83 -5.32 -1.79
CA LYS A 179 18.54 -5.74 -1.21
C LYS A 179 17.36 -5.08 -1.89
N ASN A 180 17.52 -3.86 -2.40
CA ASN A 180 16.44 -3.06 -2.94
C ASN A 180 16.28 -3.29 -4.44
N ARG A 181 15.05 -3.58 -4.86
CA ARG A 181 14.69 -4.01 -6.22
C ARG A 181 14.90 -2.94 -7.29
N TYR A 182 14.79 -1.66 -6.95
CA TYR A 182 14.78 -0.56 -7.91
C TYR A 182 16.00 0.35 -7.71
N ASN A 183 17.12 0.02 -8.33
CA ASN A 183 18.34 0.86 -8.32
C ASN A 183 18.77 1.32 -6.92
N GLY A 184 18.63 0.45 -5.92
CA GLY A 184 18.99 0.76 -4.55
C GLY A 184 17.98 1.59 -3.76
N TRP A 185 16.85 2.03 -4.38
CA TRP A 185 15.80 2.73 -3.66
C TRP A 185 15.07 1.79 -2.70
N PRO A 186 14.89 2.18 -1.43
CA PRO A 186 14.08 1.42 -0.50
C PRO A 186 12.60 1.49 -0.89
N ALA A 187 11.82 0.53 -0.41
CA ALA A 187 10.38 0.63 -0.48
C ALA A 187 9.88 1.84 0.33
N GLU A 188 8.81 2.46 -0.13
CA GLU A 188 8.07 3.42 0.66
C GLU A 188 7.72 2.80 2.01
N ILE A 189 7.83 3.58 3.07
CA ILE A 189 7.46 3.15 4.41
C ILE A 189 6.34 4.04 4.94
N GLN A 190 5.52 3.45 5.78
CA GLN A 190 4.34 4.09 6.32
C GLN A 190 4.25 3.83 7.81
N ILE A 191 3.80 4.85 8.54
CA ILE A 191 3.20 4.74 9.85
C ILE A 191 1.81 5.35 9.81
N GLU A 192 0.87 4.73 10.51
CA GLU A 192 -0.49 5.23 10.68
C GLU A 192 -0.98 4.90 12.07
N GLY A 193 -1.95 5.64 12.55
CA GLY A 193 -2.49 5.41 13.88
C GLY A 193 -3.56 6.41 14.27
N CYS A 194 -3.95 6.30 15.52
CA CYS A 194 -4.99 7.10 16.14
C CYS A 194 -4.46 7.77 17.40
N ILE A 195 -4.60 9.09 17.51
CA ILE A 195 -4.13 9.88 18.65
C ILE A 195 -5.33 10.40 19.43
N PRO A 196 -5.41 10.16 20.74
CA PRO A 196 -6.48 10.71 21.56
C PRO A 196 -6.54 12.24 21.51
N ARG A 197 -7.74 12.79 21.26
CA ARG A 197 -7.94 14.25 21.12
C ARG A 197 -7.62 15.04 22.40
N TYR A 198 -7.78 14.42 23.56
CA TYR A 198 -7.51 15.08 24.84
C TYR A 198 -6.02 15.32 25.11
N LEU A 199 -5.13 14.83 24.25
CA LEU A 199 -3.68 15.06 24.36
C LEU A 199 -3.20 16.34 23.66
N ILE A 200 -4.03 16.88 22.76
CA ILE A 200 -3.71 18.03 21.89
C ILE A 200 -4.54 19.22 22.26
#